data_63f92505836b343e4f1268703dbbb5e3
#
_entry.id   63f92505836b343e4f1268703dbbb5e3
#
_cell.length_a   1.000
_cell.length_b   1.000
_cell.length_c   1.000
_cell.angle_alpha   90.00
_cell.angle_beta   90.00
_cell.angle_gamma   90.00
#
_symmetry.space_group_name_H-M   'P 1'
#
loop_
_entity.id
_entity.type
_entity.pdbx_description
1 polymer ?
#
loop_
_entity_poly.entity_id
_entity_poly.type
_entity_poly.pdbx_seq_one_letter_code
_entity_poly.pdbx_strand_id
1 'polypeptide(L)'
;MKRIYLATILLAAILATASCNRHKPTDSHTSGLATIVCDESFANIVEQEIDVFEYTYPQASIVSYYVDETSAIDSLKVGATSLIVASHELPADLTNYLNSHDRRVHSQKIAVDAIAVIANNENPIEELSLAELRDILLGKVTDWNEISPNKSDKITIVFDHQGSGTVKYMKDSLTAGADFADNVLAAKTNKEVFEAVKKRKNALGIIGVTWLNSDLDGTSSDELTIEQKVDRLQRNDTTELAAEDRNKIVKDIKVLGIRRNDNPVAYKPFQYYIYTGDYPLYRSIYAISTAPGGSLPHGFFTFLTGVISQKIILGTGILPANIPLRNVELTQ
;
A
#
# COMPACT_ATOMS: atom_id res chain seq x y z
N MET A 1 67.29 25.56 -0.04
CA MET A 1 66.29 24.99 -0.93
C MET A 1 65.72 23.69 -0.41
N LYS A 2 66.48 22.63 -0.04
CA LYS A 2 65.95 21.34 0.47
C LYS A 2 64.98 21.45 1.67
N ARG A 3 65.19 22.37 2.60
CA ARG A 3 64.33 22.56 3.79
C ARG A 3 62.97 23.18 3.46
N ILE A 4 62.87 23.99 2.41
CA ILE A 4 61.61 24.59 1.96
C ILE A 4 60.74 23.53 1.28
N TYR A 5 61.31 22.63 0.47
CA TYR A 5 60.60 21.53 -0.15
C TYR A 5 60.05 20.52 0.88
N LEU A 6 60.81 20.28 1.97
CA LEU A 6 60.33 19.38 3.03
C LEU A 6 59.13 19.96 3.79
N ALA A 7 59.14 21.29 4.04
CA ALA A 7 58.07 21.98 4.71
C ALA A 7 56.77 22.04 3.84
N THR A 8 56.91 22.21 2.52
CA THR A 8 55.76 22.20 1.60
C THR A 8 55.16 20.82 1.44
N ILE A 9 55.96 19.74 1.42
CA ILE A 9 55.45 18.35 1.38
C ILE A 9 54.77 18.02 2.70
N LEU A 10 55.25 18.43 3.85
CA LEU A 10 54.66 18.19 5.15
C LEU A 10 53.31 18.94 5.28
N LEU A 11 53.22 20.17 4.78
CA LEU A 11 51.99 20.97 4.77
C LEU A 11 50.95 20.37 3.83
N ALA A 12 51.35 19.86 2.65
CA ALA A 12 50.45 19.16 1.71
C ALA A 12 49.92 17.82 2.29
N ALA A 13 50.77 17.09 3.03
CA ALA A 13 50.33 15.85 3.70
C ALA A 13 49.32 16.12 4.84
N ILE A 14 49.46 17.22 5.59
CA ILE A 14 48.52 17.63 6.64
C ILE A 14 47.19 18.10 6.03
N LEU A 15 47.20 18.79 4.90
CA LEU A 15 46.00 19.20 4.17
C LEU A 15 45.24 17.99 3.54
N ALA A 16 45.98 16.95 3.12
CA ALA A 16 45.38 15.75 2.57
C ALA A 16 44.64 14.89 3.64
N THR A 17 45.13 14.91 4.89
CA THR A 17 44.47 14.18 6.00
C THR A 17 43.22 14.88 6.53
N ALA A 18 43.12 16.20 6.36
CA ALA A 18 41.92 16.96 6.74
C ALA A 18 40.75 16.81 5.78
N SER A 19 40.96 16.31 4.56
CA SER A 19 39.92 16.17 3.52
C SER A 19 39.11 14.87 3.61
N CYS A 20 39.44 13.93 4.49
CA CYS A 20 38.74 12.63 4.60
C CYS A 20 37.76 12.54 5.74
N ASN A 21 37.36 13.62 6.40
CA ASN A 21 36.22 13.60 7.30
C ASN A 21 34.92 13.75 6.50
N ARG A 22 34.63 12.80 5.59
CA ARG A 22 33.24 12.51 5.23
C ARG A 22 32.56 12.04 6.50
N HIS A 23 31.81 12.93 7.14
CA HIS A 23 30.85 12.55 8.17
C HIS A 23 30.03 11.41 7.54
N LYS A 24 30.20 10.19 8.05
CA LYS A 24 29.19 9.15 7.83
C LYS A 24 27.89 9.79 8.31
N PRO A 25 26.81 9.76 7.52
CA PRO A 25 25.54 10.26 8.02
C PRO A 25 25.30 9.58 9.36
N THR A 26 25.19 10.38 10.41
CA THR A 26 24.91 9.85 11.75
C THR A 26 23.49 9.31 11.65
N ASP A 27 23.30 8.04 11.95
CA ASP A 27 21.98 7.43 11.97
C ASP A 27 21.09 8.20 12.94
N SER A 28 20.01 8.76 12.43
CA SER A 28 19.04 9.54 13.20
C SER A 28 17.64 9.34 12.64
N HIS A 29 16.63 9.95 13.25
CA HIS A 29 15.25 9.88 12.74
C HIS A 29 15.10 10.38 11.28
N THR A 30 16.00 11.21 10.79
CA THR A 30 15.89 11.91 9.50
C THR A 30 17.15 11.81 8.64
N SER A 31 18.08 10.93 9.01
CA SER A 31 19.32 10.69 8.25
C SER A 31 19.82 9.28 8.43
N GLY A 32 20.50 8.74 7.41
CA GLY A 32 21.08 7.40 7.39
C GLY A 32 20.51 6.53 6.28
N LEU A 33 20.72 5.22 6.39
CA LEU A 33 20.22 4.21 5.47
C LEU A 33 19.37 3.20 6.27
N ALA A 34 18.13 2.97 5.84
CA ALA A 34 17.24 2.00 6.44
C ALA A 34 16.71 1.00 5.41
N THR A 35 16.55 -0.24 5.83
CA THR A 35 15.84 -1.26 5.06
C THR A 35 14.47 -1.51 5.71
N ILE A 36 13.41 -1.48 4.90
CA ILE A 36 12.07 -1.85 5.31
C ILE A 36 11.56 -2.99 4.45
N VAL A 37 10.66 -3.80 5.00
CA VAL A 37 10.04 -4.90 4.26
C VAL A 37 8.52 -4.76 4.38
N CYS A 38 7.83 -4.80 3.25
CA CYS A 38 6.41 -4.51 3.16
C CYS A 38 5.67 -5.61 2.41
N ASP A 39 4.43 -5.85 2.80
CA ASP A 39 3.50 -6.61 1.97
C ASP A 39 3.35 -5.90 0.61
N GLU A 40 3.61 -6.64 -0.46
CA GLU A 40 3.57 -6.15 -1.85
C GLU A 40 2.22 -5.50 -2.21
N SER A 41 1.13 -5.94 -1.58
CA SER A 41 -0.19 -5.34 -1.80
C SER A 41 -0.23 -3.84 -1.48
N PHE A 42 0.70 -3.35 -0.65
CA PHE A 42 0.80 -1.95 -0.22
C PHE A 42 1.94 -1.17 -0.87
N ALA A 43 2.64 -1.78 -1.85
CA ALA A 43 3.79 -1.17 -2.51
C ALA A 43 3.50 0.25 -2.98
N ASN A 44 2.39 0.45 -3.69
CA ASN A 44 2.00 1.74 -4.23
C ASN A 44 1.88 2.86 -3.17
N ILE A 45 1.38 2.52 -1.98
CA ILE A 45 1.23 3.51 -0.90
C ILE A 45 2.57 3.78 -0.21
N VAL A 46 3.34 2.72 0.04
CA VAL A 46 4.63 2.81 0.74
C VAL A 46 5.65 3.57 -0.10
N GLU A 47 5.67 3.39 -1.42
CA GLU A 47 6.53 4.16 -2.33
C GLU A 47 6.24 5.67 -2.23
N GLN A 48 4.96 6.07 -2.26
CA GLN A 48 4.58 7.48 -2.12
C GLN A 48 5.00 8.07 -0.77
N GLU A 49 4.92 7.28 0.30
CA GLU A 49 5.37 7.69 1.64
C GLU A 49 6.90 7.86 1.71
N ILE A 50 7.65 6.94 1.09
CA ILE A 50 9.12 7.01 0.99
C ILE A 50 9.53 8.24 0.20
N ASP A 51 8.93 8.47 -0.97
CA ASP A 51 9.25 9.61 -1.83
C ASP A 51 9.10 10.94 -1.07
N VAL A 52 7.98 11.12 -0.36
CA VAL A 52 7.74 12.35 0.42
C VAL A 52 8.67 12.44 1.62
N PHE A 53 8.96 11.31 2.27
CA PHE A 53 9.89 11.29 3.40
C PHE A 53 11.31 11.66 2.99
N GLU A 54 11.84 11.05 1.93
CA GLU A 54 13.20 11.32 1.43
C GLU A 54 13.32 12.72 0.84
N TYR A 55 12.28 13.23 0.18
CA TYR A 55 12.24 14.63 -0.25
C TYR A 55 12.29 15.61 0.94
N THR A 56 11.54 15.28 2.01
CA THR A 56 11.51 16.10 3.24
C THR A 56 12.82 16.03 4.00
N TYR A 57 13.48 14.86 3.98
CA TYR A 57 14.72 14.58 4.70
C TYR A 57 15.82 14.08 3.76
N PRO A 58 16.52 14.96 3.03
CA PRO A 58 17.46 14.59 1.96
C PRO A 58 18.70 13.78 2.39
N GLN A 59 18.90 13.60 3.70
CA GLN A 59 19.95 12.75 4.25
C GLN A 59 19.46 11.35 4.63
N ALA A 60 18.16 11.09 4.49
CA ALA A 60 17.56 9.79 4.68
C ALA A 60 17.56 9.01 3.36
N SER A 61 17.79 7.71 3.44
CA SER A 61 17.59 6.78 2.33
C SER A 61 16.94 5.50 2.84
N ILE A 62 15.81 5.13 2.22
CA ILE A 62 15.01 3.97 2.59
C ILE A 62 15.00 2.99 1.42
N VAL A 63 15.51 1.79 1.66
CA VAL A 63 15.44 0.67 0.70
C VAL A 63 14.25 -0.21 1.08
N SER A 64 13.24 -0.23 0.22
CA SER A 64 12.03 -1.02 0.39
C SER A 64 12.15 -2.38 -0.32
N TYR A 65 11.71 -3.45 0.34
CA TYR A 65 11.51 -4.77 -0.25
C TYR A 65 10.05 -5.14 -0.16
N TYR A 66 9.46 -5.52 -1.28
CA TYR A 66 8.07 -5.93 -1.38
C TYR A 66 8.01 -7.45 -1.53
N VAL A 67 7.36 -8.09 -0.58
CA VAL A 67 7.26 -9.54 -0.46
C VAL A 67 5.85 -9.92 0.03
N ASP A 68 5.53 -11.19 0.11
CA ASP A 68 4.30 -11.61 0.80
C ASP A 68 4.36 -11.31 2.31
N GLU A 69 3.20 -11.17 2.94
CA GLU A 69 3.08 -10.77 4.35
C GLU A 69 3.83 -11.72 5.30
N THR A 70 3.81 -13.02 5.02
CA THR A 70 4.51 -14.02 5.86
C THR A 70 6.01 -13.79 5.82
N SER A 71 6.57 -13.56 4.63
CA SER A 71 7.99 -13.25 4.43
C SER A 71 8.38 -11.91 5.08
N ALA A 72 7.47 -10.91 5.07
CA ALA A 72 7.70 -9.65 5.78
C ALA A 72 7.79 -9.87 7.29
N ILE A 73 6.87 -10.62 7.87
CA ILE A 73 6.86 -10.97 9.29
C ILE A 73 8.11 -11.79 9.68
N ASP A 74 8.50 -12.77 8.87
CA ASP A 74 9.71 -13.56 9.09
C ASP A 74 10.98 -12.71 9.03
N SER A 75 11.04 -11.73 8.11
CA SER A 75 12.15 -10.76 8.03
C SER A 75 12.28 -9.93 9.31
N LEU A 76 11.16 -9.49 9.89
CA LEU A 76 11.16 -8.84 11.19
C LEU A 76 11.58 -9.79 12.29
N LYS A 77 11.06 -11.02 12.32
CA LYS A 77 11.38 -12.04 13.32
C LYS A 77 12.86 -12.34 13.40
N VAL A 78 13.52 -12.59 12.27
CA VAL A 78 14.96 -12.89 12.22
C VAL A 78 15.84 -11.65 12.35
N GLY A 79 15.30 -10.44 12.34
CA GLY A 79 16.05 -9.20 12.47
C GLY A 79 16.71 -8.72 11.17
N ALA A 80 16.28 -9.21 10.02
CA ALA A 80 16.73 -8.71 8.72
C ALA A 80 16.22 -7.27 8.47
N THR A 81 15.10 -6.92 9.05
CA THR A 81 14.58 -5.55 9.12
C THR A 81 14.09 -5.23 10.53
N SER A 82 13.94 -3.95 10.84
CA SER A 82 13.32 -3.47 12.07
C SER A 82 11.98 -2.76 11.85
N LEU A 83 11.53 -2.66 10.60
CA LEU A 83 10.25 -2.04 10.25
C LEU A 83 9.59 -2.80 9.10
N ILE A 84 8.34 -3.20 9.30
CA ILE A 84 7.50 -3.80 8.26
C ILE A 84 6.17 -3.07 8.13
N VAL A 85 5.55 -3.24 6.94
CA VAL A 85 4.14 -2.86 6.70
C VAL A 85 3.36 -4.11 6.33
N ALA A 86 2.27 -4.38 7.05
CA ALA A 86 1.50 -5.62 6.94
C ALA A 86 -0.01 -5.37 7.12
N SER A 87 -0.86 -6.34 6.74
CA SER A 87 -2.31 -6.25 6.88
C SER A 87 -2.83 -6.68 8.25
N HIS A 88 -1.99 -7.32 9.08
CA HIS A 88 -2.34 -7.79 10.41
C HIS A 88 -1.29 -7.38 11.43
N GLU A 89 -1.71 -7.29 12.68
CA GLU A 89 -0.77 -7.19 13.80
C GLU A 89 -0.02 -8.51 13.97
N LEU A 90 1.14 -8.44 14.62
CA LEU A 90 1.88 -9.67 14.94
C LEU A 90 1.08 -10.56 15.90
N PRO A 91 1.14 -11.88 15.72
CA PRO A 91 0.64 -12.82 16.72
C PRO A 91 1.21 -12.53 18.12
N ALA A 92 0.41 -12.75 19.14
CA ALA A 92 0.78 -12.41 20.52
C ALA A 92 2.04 -13.17 21.01
N ASP A 93 2.21 -14.42 20.57
CA ASP A 93 3.38 -15.25 20.87
C ASP A 93 4.66 -14.67 20.24
N LEU A 94 4.60 -14.21 19.00
CA LEU A 94 5.73 -13.56 18.32
C LEU A 94 6.04 -12.20 18.96
N THR A 95 5.02 -11.42 19.30
CA THR A 95 5.19 -10.14 19.99
C THR A 95 5.89 -10.34 21.34
N ASN A 96 5.46 -11.34 22.13
CA ASN A 96 6.07 -11.68 23.41
C ASN A 96 7.51 -12.19 23.24
N TYR A 97 7.75 -13.01 22.21
CA TYR A 97 9.10 -13.48 21.87
C TYR A 97 10.05 -12.31 21.59
N LEU A 98 9.66 -11.39 20.70
CA LEU A 98 10.48 -10.23 20.35
C LEU A 98 10.74 -9.33 21.56
N ASN A 99 9.72 -9.03 22.32
CA ASN A 99 9.84 -8.19 23.54
C ASN A 99 10.77 -8.82 24.58
N SER A 100 10.77 -10.17 24.73
CA SER A 100 11.66 -10.87 25.65
C SER A 100 13.13 -10.90 25.21
N HIS A 101 13.40 -10.56 23.94
CA HIS A 101 14.74 -10.46 23.35
C HIS A 101 15.17 -9.00 23.11
N ASP A 102 14.72 -8.07 23.96
CA ASP A 102 15.04 -6.63 23.90
C ASP A 102 14.65 -5.96 22.56
N ARG A 103 13.74 -6.56 21.81
CA ARG A 103 13.19 -6.03 20.57
C ARG A 103 11.75 -5.59 20.80
N ARG A 104 11.60 -4.41 21.38
CA ARG A 104 10.29 -3.88 21.75
C ARG A 104 9.44 -3.63 20.49
N VAL A 105 8.30 -4.31 20.42
CA VAL A 105 7.35 -4.16 19.29
C VAL A 105 6.49 -2.92 19.49
N HIS A 106 6.47 -2.07 18.47
CA HIS A 106 5.53 -0.97 18.30
C HIS A 106 4.69 -1.26 17.06
N SER A 107 3.39 -1.45 17.25
CA SER A 107 2.43 -1.67 16.16
C SER A 107 1.45 -0.51 16.13
N GLN A 108 1.25 0.06 14.94
CA GLN A 108 0.32 1.17 14.74
C GLN A 108 -0.45 0.96 13.45
N LYS A 109 -1.78 1.00 13.53
CA LYS A 109 -2.61 1.08 12.35
C LYS A 109 -2.39 2.44 11.67
N ILE A 110 -2.05 2.41 10.39
CA ILE A 110 -1.79 3.61 9.58
C ILE A 110 -2.92 3.91 8.59
N ALA A 111 -3.61 2.87 8.11
CA ALA A 111 -4.71 3.02 7.15
C ALA A 111 -5.72 1.88 7.24
N VAL A 112 -6.85 2.06 6.53
CA VAL A 112 -7.78 0.99 6.17
C VAL A 112 -7.90 0.96 4.66
N ASP A 113 -7.41 -0.12 4.06
CA ASP A 113 -7.54 -0.42 2.63
C ASP A 113 -8.85 -1.19 2.37
N ALA A 114 -9.34 -1.11 1.14
CA ALA A 114 -10.45 -1.93 0.70
C ALA A 114 -10.05 -2.77 -0.51
N ILE A 115 -10.72 -3.92 -0.66
CA ILE A 115 -10.54 -4.80 -1.81
C ILE A 115 -11.65 -4.52 -2.81
N ALA A 116 -11.27 -4.10 -4.01
CA ALA A 116 -12.18 -3.86 -5.11
C ALA A 116 -12.36 -5.13 -5.97
N VAL A 117 -13.59 -5.36 -6.38
CA VAL A 117 -13.92 -6.33 -7.44
C VAL A 117 -14.16 -5.54 -8.71
N ILE A 118 -13.33 -5.79 -9.71
CA ILE A 118 -13.40 -5.10 -11.00
C ILE A 118 -13.87 -6.06 -12.11
N ALA A 119 -14.59 -5.53 -13.08
CA ALA A 119 -15.06 -6.25 -14.25
C ALA A 119 -14.89 -5.41 -15.52
N ASN A 120 -14.93 -6.07 -16.67
CA ASN A 120 -15.01 -5.38 -17.94
C ASN A 120 -16.32 -4.57 -18.03
N ASN A 121 -16.29 -3.36 -18.63
CA ASN A 121 -17.49 -2.52 -18.79
C ASN A 121 -18.62 -3.21 -19.54
N GLU A 122 -18.29 -4.13 -20.45
CA GLU A 122 -19.27 -4.91 -21.20
C GLU A 122 -19.85 -6.11 -20.40
N ASN A 123 -19.31 -6.38 -19.20
CA ASN A 123 -19.94 -7.35 -18.30
C ASN A 123 -21.23 -6.76 -17.74
N PRO A 124 -22.41 -7.42 -17.89
CA PRO A 124 -23.69 -6.85 -17.43
C PRO A 124 -23.86 -6.86 -15.90
N ILE A 125 -22.98 -7.54 -15.16
CA ILE A 125 -23.04 -7.59 -13.70
C ILE A 125 -22.58 -6.24 -13.12
N GLU A 126 -23.39 -5.65 -12.26
CA GLU A 126 -23.07 -4.39 -11.58
C GLU A 126 -22.75 -4.59 -10.10
N GLU A 127 -23.19 -5.68 -9.52
CA GLU A 127 -23.04 -5.98 -8.10
C GLU A 127 -22.97 -7.48 -7.82
N LEU A 128 -22.38 -7.84 -6.69
CA LEU A 128 -22.36 -9.19 -6.14
C LEU A 128 -22.59 -9.13 -4.62
N SER A 129 -23.25 -10.17 -4.09
CA SER A 129 -23.24 -10.40 -2.64
C SER A 129 -21.93 -11.08 -2.21
N LEU A 130 -21.60 -10.98 -0.93
CA LEU A 130 -20.48 -11.73 -0.35
C LEU A 130 -20.66 -13.25 -0.53
N ALA A 131 -21.91 -13.75 -0.48
CA ALA A 131 -22.20 -15.17 -0.70
C ALA A 131 -21.93 -15.60 -2.15
N GLU A 132 -22.38 -14.83 -3.14
CA GLU A 132 -22.10 -15.09 -4.55
C GLU A 132 -20.59 -15.05 -4.84
N LEU A 133 -19.90 -14.03 -4.36
CA LEU A 133 -18.44 -13.91 -4.53
C LEU A 133 -17.69 -15.10 -3.89
N ARG A 134 -18.09 -15.51 -2.67
CA ARG A 134 -17.55 -16.70 -2.01
C ARG A 134 -17.80 -17.96 -2.83
N ASP A 135 -19.03 -18.15 -3.32
CA ASP A 135 -19.41 -19.37 -4.04
C ASP A 135 -18.72 -19.44 -5.42
N ILE A 136 -18.43 -18.31 -6.06
CA ILE A 136 -17.58 -18.23 -7.25
C ILE A 136 -16.12 -18.62 -6.90
N LEU A 137 -15.56 -18.09 -5.80
CA LEU A 137 -14.20 -18.42 -5.36
C LEU A 137 -14.03 -19.91 -5.04
N LEU A 138 -15.06 -20.54 -4.49
CA LEU A 138 -15.08 -21.96 -4.16
C LEU A 138 -15.50 -22.86 -5.34
N GLY A 139 -15.77 -22.30 -6.53
CA GLY A 139 -16.19 -23.05 -7.71
C GLY A 139 -17.57 -23.67 -7.63
N LYS A 140 -18.42 -23.24 -6.69
CA LYS A 140 -19.83 -23.66 -6.60
C LYS A 140 -20.68 -22.96 -7.64
N VAL A 141 -20.32 -21.74 -8.00
CA VAL A 141 -20.87 -20.95 -9.11
C VAL A 141 -19.74 -20.77 -10.12
N THR A 142 -19.92 -21.27 -11.32
CA THR A 142 -18.88 -21.28 -12.37
C THR A 142 -19.30 -20.62 -13.65
N ASP A 143 -20.57 -20.28 -13.79
CA ASP A 143 -21.14 -19.67 -14.98
C ASP A 143 -22.02 -18.48 -14.59
N TRP A 144 -21.97 -17.42 -15.39
CA TRP A 144 -22.73 -16.19 -15.13
C TRP A 144 -24.24 -16.39 -15.16
N ASN A 145 -24.76 -17.42 -15.88
CA ASN A 145 -26.18 -17.70 -15.92
C ASN A 145 -26.75 -18.14 -14.56
N GLU A 146 -25.90 -18.61 -13.66
CA GLU A 146 -26.31 -18.99 -12.29
C GLU A 146 -26.60 -17.75 -11.41
N ILE A 147 -26.08 -16.57 -11.81
CA ILE A 147 -26.28 -15.29 -11.11
C ILE A 147 -27.23 -14.40 -11.90
N SER A 148 -27.02 -14.29 -13.22
CA SER A 148 -27.82 -13.44 -14.10
C SER A 148 -28.38 -14.25 -15.27
N PRO A 149 -29.66 -14.49 -15.32
CA PRO A 149 -30.32 -15.16 -16.47
C PRO A 149 -30.00 -14.44 -17.78
N ASN A 150 -29.79 -15.20 -18.85
CA ASN A 150 -29.44 -14.75 -20.21
C ASN A 150 -27.95 -14.42 -20.45
N LYS A 151 -27.06 -14.75 -19.54
CA LYS A 151 -25.61 -14.69 -19.78
C LYS A 151 -24.99 -16.05 -19.49
N SER A 152 -24.49 -16.72 -20.50
CA SER A 152 -23.81 -18.02 -20.36
C SER A 152 -22.35 -17.83 -20.77
N ASP A 153 -21.49 -17.66 -19.77
CA ASP A 153 -20.03 -17.59 -19.91
C ASP A 153 -19.37 -18.06 -18.62
N LYS A 154 -18.31 -18.83 -18.75
CA LYS A 154 -17.52 -19.30 -17.61
C LYS A 154 -16.91 -18.14 -16.85
N ILE A 155 -17.14 -18.07 -15.55
CA ILE A 155 -16.55 -17.06 -14.68
C ILE A 155 -15.07 -17.36 -14.47
N THR A 156 -14.22 -16.36 -14.66
CA THR A 156 -12.79 -16.41 -14.32
C THR A 156 -12.50 -15.33 -13.30
N ILE A 157 -11.84 -15.65 -12.21
CA ILE A 157 -11.31 -14.66 -11.25
C ILE A 157 -9.80 -14.54 -11.46
N VAL A 158 -9.28 -13.31 -11.39
CA VAL A 158 -7.86 -13.02 -11.53
C VAL A 158 -7.39 -12.21 -10.33
N PHE A 159 -6.39 -12.72 -9.63
CA PHE A 159 -5.63 -12.03 -8.58
C PHE A 159 -4.25 -11.62 -9.09
N ASP A 160 -3.55 -10.76 -8.34
CA ASP A 160 -2.18 -10.35 -8.62
C ASP A 160 -1.20 -11.53 -8.58
N HIS A 161 -1.00 -12.20 -7.42
CA HIS A 161 -0.19 -13.41 -7.31
C HIS A 161 -0.66 -14.29 -6.12
N GLN A 162 -0.24 -15.55 -6.11
CA GLN A 162 -0.74 -16.54 -5.13
C GLN A 162 -0.44 -16.22 -3.66
N GLY A 163 0.70 -15.57 -3.39
CA GLY A 163 1.14 -15.21 -2.04
C GLY A 163 0.71 -13.82 -1.57
N SER A 164 -0.09 -13.10 -2.37
CA SER A 164 -0.43 -11.71 -2.02
C SER A 164 -1.31 -11.60 -0.78
N GLY A 165 -1.16 -10.49 -0.07
CA GLY A 165 -2.05 -10.14 1.04
C GLY A 165 -3.53 -10.04 0.61
N THR A 166 -3.81 -9.73 -0.67
CA THR A 166 -5.17 -9.74 -1.24
C THR A 166 -5.74 -11.15 -1.28
N VAL A 167 -4.98 -12.14 -1.79
CA VAL A 167 -5.38 -13.56 -1.79
C VAL A 167 -5.58 -14.06 -0.37
N LYS A 168 -4.64 -13.77 0.54
CA LYS A 168 -4.73 -14.16 1.94
C LYS A 168 -6.00 -13.58 2.59
N TYR A 169 -6.24 -12.29 2.43
CA TYR A 169 -7.42 -11.63 2.96
C TYR A 169 -8.72 -12.29 2.46
N MET A 170 -8.83 -12.56 1.15
CA MET A 170 -10.03 -13.17 0.57
C MET A 170 -10.24 -14.61 1.07
N LYS A 171 -9.15 -15.38 1.26
CA LYS A 171 -9.22 -16.72 1.87
C LYS A 171 -9.74 -16.63 3.31
N ASP A 172 -9.14 -15.80 4.13
CA ASP A 172 -9.48 -15.71 5.54
C ASP A 172 -10.90 -15.14 5.77
N SER A 173 -11.26 -14.09 5.02
CA SER A 173 -12.52 -13.37 5.22
C SER A 173 -13.73 -14.01 4.57
N LEU A 174 -13.58 -14.68 3.40
CA LEU A 174 -14.70 -15.21 2.64
C LEU A 174 -14.79 -16.72 2.61
N THR A 175 -13.65 -17.43 2.52
CA THR A 175 -13.68 -18.89 2.35
C THR A 175 -13.29 -19.66 3.61
N ALA A 176 -13.11 -18.98 4.74
CA ALA A 176 -12.67 -19.55 6.01
C ALA A 176 -11.39 -20.40 5.87
N GLY A 177 -10.43 -19.92 5.06
CA GLY A 177 -9.15 -20.57 4.79
C GLY A 177 -9.19 -21.67 3.73
N ALA A 178 -10.36 -21.96 3.12
CA ALA A 178 -10.45 -22.96 2.06
C ALA A 178 -9.72 -22.49 0.78
N ASP A 179 -9.16 -23.44 0.06
CA ASP A 179 -8.51 -23.16 -1.22
C ASP A 179 -9.51 -22.73 -2.28
N PHE A 180 -9.05 -21.86 -3.17
CA PHE A 180 -9.80 -21.40 -4.32
C PHE A 180 -9.90 -22.50 -5.38
N ALA A 181 -10.96 -22.44 -6.18
CA ALA A 181 -11.20 -23.37 -7.27
C ALA A 181 -10.34 -23.05 -8.52
N ASP A 182 -10.35 -23.96 -9.50
CA ASP A 182 -9.54 -23.86 -10.72
C ASP A 182 -9.88 -22.69 -11.64
N ASN A 183 -11.05 -22.04 -11.44
CA ASN A 183 -11.44 -20.83 -12.16
C ASN A 183 -10.78 -19.55 -11.62
N VAL A 184 -9.98 -19.66 -10.54
CA VAL A 184 -9.22 -18.57 -9.94
C VAL A 184 -7.78 -18.63 -10.43
N LEU A 185 -7.38 -17.60 -11.15
CA LEU A 185 -6.07 -17.48 -11.76
C LEU A 185 -5.22 -16.44 -11.01
N ALA A 186 -3.92 -16.68 -10.93
CA ALA A 186 -2.96 -15.70 -10.47
C ALA A 186 -2.25 -15.06 -11.67
N ALA A 187 -2.24 -13.74 -11.73
CA ALA A 187 -1.34 -12.95 -12.55
C ALA A 187 0.02 -12.80 -11.81
N LYS A 188 0.90 -11.96 -12.30
CA LYS A 188 2.16 -11.65 -11.61
C LYS A 188 2.13 -10.29 -10.94
N THR A 189 1.30 -9.39 -11.45
CA THR A 189 1.21 -8.01 -11.00
C THR A 189 -0.23 -7.50 -11.07
N ASN A 190 -0.54 -6.46 -10.31
CA ASN A 190 -1.84 -5.79 -10.40
C ASN A 190 -2.12 -5.25 -11.81
N LYS A 191 -1.10 -4.75 -12.54
CA LYS A 191 -1.25 -4.33 -13.94
C LYS A 191 -1.76 -5.47 -14.83
N GLU A 192 -1.24 -6.67 -14.66
CA GLU A 192 -1.70 -7.84 -15.42
C GLU A 192 -3.15 -8.23 -15.08
N VAL A 193 -3.62 -7.98 -13.84
CA VAL A 193 -5.03 -8.17 -13.47
C VAL A 193 -5.92 -7.23 -14.29
N PHE A 194 -5.57 -5.93 -14.39
CA PHE A 194 -6.31 -4.98 -15.21
C PHE A 194 -6.34 -5.41 -16.68
N GLU A 195 -5.20 -5.81 -17.23
CA GLU A 195 -5.12 -6.26 -18.63
C GLU A 195 -5.96 -7.54 -18.87
N ALA A 196 -5.99 -8.45 -17.93
CA ALA A 196 -6.80 -9.66 -18.02
C ALA A 196 -8.31 -9.34 -18.05
N VAL A 197 -8.75 -8.40 -17.19
CA VAL A 197 -10.14 -7.95 -17.13
C VAL A 197 -10.54 -7.16 -18.39
N LYS A 198 -9.67 -6.28 -18.89
CA LYS A 198 -9.90 -5.57 -20.17
C LYS A 198 -10.12 -6.52 -21.34
N LYS A 199 -9.33 -7.61 -21.40
CA LYS A 199 -9.36 -8.57 -22.51
C LYS A 199 -10.47 -9.60 -22.41
N ARG A 200 -10.99 -9.89 -21.21
CA ARG A 200 -11.94 -10.97 -20.95
C ARG A 200 -13.21 -10.43 -20.31
N LYS A 201 -14.29 -10.36 -21.07
CA LYS A 201 -15.61 -9.85 -20.61
C LYS A 201 -16.20 -10.66 -19.46
N ASN A 202 -15.81 -11.92 -19.31
CA ASN A 202 -16.28 -12.84 -18.28
C ASN A 202 -15.39 -12.86 -17.02
N ALA A 203 -14.29 -12.10 -17.01
CA ALA A 203 -13.36 -12.07 -15.90
C ALA A 203 -13.76 -11.06 -14.83
N LEU A 204 -13.49 -11.45 -13.57
CA LEU A 204 -13.40 -10.55 -12.42
C LEU A 204 -11.95 -10.39 -12.01
N GLY A 205 -11.54 -9.17 -11.71
CA GLY A 205 -10.26 -8.88 -11.06
C GLY A 205 -10.49 -8.56 -9.59
N ILE A 206 -9.60 -9.03 -8.72
CA ILE A 206 -9.62 -8.72 -7.29
C ILE A 206 -8.33 -7.97 -6.96
N ILE A 207 -8.45 -6.72 -6.51
CA ILE A 207 -7.31 -5.82 -6.27
C ILE A 207 -7.54 -4.92 -5.05
N GLY A 208 -6.46 -4.38 -4.48
CA GLY A 208 -6.57 -3.28 -3.51
C GLY A 208 -7.03 -1.97 -4.16
N VAL A 209 -7.81 -1.17 -3.43
CA VAL A 209 -8.34 0.12 -3.94
C VAL A 209 -7.23 1.09 -4.30
N THR A 210 -6.08 1.04 -3.63
CA THR A 210 -4.92 1.88 -3.95
C THR A 210 -4.46 1.74 -5.40
N TRP A 211 -4.68 0.58 -6.02
CA TRP A 211 -4.34 0.32 -7.41
C TRP A 211 -5.35 0.90 -8.42
N LEU A 212 -6.59 1.19 -8.01
CA LEU A 212 -7.58 1.86 -8.86
C LEU A 212 -7.19 3.30 -9.20
N ASN A 213 -6.48 3.95 -8.29
CA ASN A 213 -6.08 5.35 -8.40
C ASN A 213 -4.62 5.52 -8.86
N SER A 214 -3.92 4.40 -9.12
CA SER A 214 -2.57 4.45 -9.66
C SER A 214 -2.59 4.61 -11.18
N ASP A 215 -1.66 5.38 -11.71
CA ASP A 215 -1.44 5.48 -13.17
C ASP A 215 -0.77 4.21 -13.69
N LEU A 216 -1.58 3.17 -13.94
CA LEU A 216 -1.09 1.89 -14.42
C LEU A 216 -0.56 1.95 -15.87
N ASP A 217 -0.94 2.97 -16.62
CA ASP A 217 -0.60 3.12 -18.03
C ASP A 217 0.57 4.10 -18.27
N GLY A 218 1.02 4.84 -17.23
CA GLY A 218 2.07 5.86 -17.34
C GLY A 218 1.70 6.99 -18.31
N THR A 219 0.40 7.21 -18.53
CA THR A 219 -0.11 8.15 -19.55
C THR A 219 -0.59 9.47 -18.97
N SER A 220 -0.60 9.62 -17.64
CA SER A 220 -0.96 10.91 -17.04
C SER A 220 0.19 11.92 -17.27
N SER A 221 -0.01 12.79 -18.26
CA SER A 221 0.85 13.95 -18.50
C SER A 221 0.85 14.97 -17.34
N ASP A 222 0.05 14.75 -16.33
CA ASP A 222 -0.20 15.64 -15.20
C ASP A 222 0.34 15.08 -13.88
N GLU A 223 1.31 14.15 -13.93
CA GLU A 223 1.94 13.68 -12.70
C GLU A 223 2.69 14.82 -12.03
N LEU A 224 2.16 15.27 -10.89
CA LEU A 224 2.78 16.30 -10.07
C LEU A 224 4.19 15.86 -9.70
N THR A 225 5.16 16.77 -9.82
CA THR A 225 6.49 16.52 -9.26
C THR A 225 6.38 16.30 -7.76
N ILE A 226 7.35 15.59 -7.18
CA ILE A 226 7.38 15.36 -5.72
C ILE A 226 7.33 16.69 -4.95
N GLU A 227 7.97 17.73 -5.48
CA GLU A 227 7.94 19.08 -4.93
C GLU A 227 6.52 19.65 -4.90
N GLN A 228 5.77 19.53 -5.98
CA GLN A 228 4.38 19.97 -6.06
C GLN A 228 3.47 19.18 -5.13
N LYS A 229 3.70 17.85 -5.02
CA LYS A 229 2.96 17.00 -4.07
C LYS A 229 3.18 17.46 -2.62
N VAL A 230 4.44 17.68 -2.24
CA VAL A 230 4.79 18.13 -0.88
C VAL A 230 4.24 19.52 -0.59
N ASP A 231 4.35 20.47 -1.52
CA ASP A 231 3.81 21.83 -1.37
C ASP A 231 2.28 21.80 -1.15
N ARG A 232 1.53 21.01 -1.91
CA ARG A 232 0.08 20.81 -1.69
C ARG A 232 -0.23 20.21 -0.32
N LEU A 233 0.52 19.19 0.10
CA LEU A 233 0.35 18.58 1.43
C LEU A 233 0.59 19.58 2.57
N GLN A 234 1.57 20.47 2.41
CA GLN A 234 1.89 21.50 3.40
C GLN A 234 0.82 22.60 3.46
N ARG A 235 0.25 23.01 2.32
CA ARG A 235 -0.80 24.03 2.25
C ARG A 235 -2.18 23.58 2.72
N ASN A 236 -2.36 22.35 3.16
CA ASN A 236 -3.67 21.77 3.49
C ASN A 236 -4.66 21.72 2.32
N ASP A 237 -4.19 21.82 1.09
CA ASP A 237 -5.02 21.78 -0.10
C ASP A 237 -5.36 20.32 -0.44
N THR A 238 -6.38 19.80 0.26
CA THR A 238 -6.91 18.46 0.04
C THR A 238 -8.09 18.46 -0.93
N THR A 239 -8.51 19.62 -1.41
CA THR A 239 -9.73 19.77 -2.22
C THR A 239 -9.58 19.18 -3.62
N GLU A 240 -8.43 19.29 -4.24
CA GLU A 240 -8.19 18.73 -5.58
C GLU A 240 -7.73 17.25 -5.55
N LEU A 241 -7.00 16.80 -4.54
CA LEU A 241 -6.60 15.40 -4.40
C LEU A 241 -7.79 14.43 -4.31
N ALA A 242 -8.94 14.92 -3.88
CA ALA A 242 -10.11 14.09 -3.66
C ALA A 242 -11.13 14.08 -4.82
N ALA A 243 -11.08 15.03 -5.75
CA ALA A 243 -12.17 15.26 -6.70
C ALA A 243 -11.85 14.89 -8.16
N GLU A 244 -10.64 15.15 -8.65
CA GLU A 244 -10.33 14.99 -10.08
C GLU A 244 -9.85 13.58 -10.46
N ASP A 245 -9.11 12.88 -9.61
CA ASP A 245 -8.59 11.55 -9.91
C ASP A 245 -9.59 10.40 -9.73
N ARG A 246 -10.71 10.64 -9.05
CA ARG A 246 -11.73 9.60 -8.80
C ARG A 246 -12.47 9.11 -10.04
N ASN A 247 -12.37 9.80 -11.16
CA ASN A 247 -13.06 9.46 -12.42
C ASN A 247 -12.15 8.90 -13.52
N LYS A 248 -10.85 8.79 -13.30
CA LYS A 248 -9.95 8.02 -14.19
C LYS A 248 -10.03 6.52 -13.92
N ILE A 249 -11.23 5.99 -13.73
CA ILE A 249 -11.46 4.55 -13.87
C ILE A 249 -11.02 4.18 -15.28
N VAL A 250 -10.11 3.24 -15.38
CA VAL A 250 -9.59 2.73 -16.65
C VAL A 250 -10.75 2.54 -17.62
N LYS A 251 -10.71 3.15 -18.78
CA LYS A 251 -11.81 3.36 -19.75
C LYS A 251 -12.68 2.13 -20.02
N ASP A 252 -12.13 0.91 -19.84
CA ASP A 252 -12.78 -0.34 -20.19
C ASP A 252 -13.14 -1.22 -18.98
N ILE A 253 -12.99 -0.69 -17.75
CA ILE A 253 -13.18 -1.42 -16.50
C ILE A 253 -14.16 -0.67 -15.60
N LYS A 254 -15.02 -1.43 -14.93
CA LYS A 254 -15.89 -0.94 -13.87
C LYS A 254 -15.61 -1.62 -12.55
N VAL A 255 -15.90 -0.92 -11.46
CA VAL A 255 -15.88 -1.45 -10.10
C VAL A 255 -17.29 -1.93 -9.76
N LEU A 256 -17.41 -3.17 -9.32
CA LEU A 256 -18.68 -3.75 -8.88
C LEU A 256 -19.04 -3.26 -7.47
N GLY A 257 -20.34 -3.12 -7.23
CA GLY A 257 -20.88 -2.98 -5.89
C GLY A 257 -20.82 -4.33 -5.15
N ILE A 258 -20.50 -4.30 -3.85
CA ILE A 258 -20.54 -5.49 -3.00
C ILE A 258 -21.57 -5.28 -1.89
N ARG A 259 -22.49 -6.24 -1.73
CA ARG A 259 -23.51 -6.20 -0.68
C ARG A 259 -23.27 -7.30 0.36
N ARG A 260 -23.63 -7.00 1.59
CA ARG A 260 -23.71 -8.01 2.65
C ARG A 260 -24.90 -8.94 2.37
N ASN A 261 -24.85 -10.16 2.87
CA ASN A 261 -25.92 -11.14 2.60
C ASN A 261 -27.27 -10.75 3.21
N ASP A 262 -27.26 -9.96 4.26
CA ASP A 262 -28.42 -9.45 5.01
C ASP A 262 -28.85 -8.03 4.60
N ASN A 263 -28.14 -7.40 3.66
CA ASN A 263 -28.41 -6.05 3.16
C ASN A 263 -28.68 -6.09 1.65
N PRO A 264 -29.81 -5.56 1.17
CA PRO A 264 -30.12 -5.51 -0.26
C PRO A 264 -29.31 -4.46 -1.03
N VAL A 265 -28.63 -3.52 -0.35
CA VAL A 265 -27.88 -2.43 -0.97
C VAL A 265 -26.43 -2.85 -1.17
N ALA A 266 -25.95 -2.72 -2.41
CA ALA A 266 -24.56 -2.91 -2.76
C ALA A 266 -23.81 -1.57 -2.72
N TYR A 267 -22.61 -1.58 -2.18
CA TYR A 267 -21.74 -0.41 -2.07
C TYR A 267 -20.46 -0.65 -2.87
N LYS A 268 -19.96 0.42 -3.50
CA LYS A 268 -18.62 0.45 -4.10
C LYS A 268 -17.59 0.89 -3.05
N PRO A 269 -16.30 0.57 -3.20
CA PRO A 269 -15.28 0.86 -2.18
C PRO A 269 -14.87 2.34 -2.15
N PHE A 270 -15.83 3.24 -2.03
CA PHE A 270 -15.56 4.65 -1.80
C PHE A 270 -15.21 4.90 -0.33
N GLN A 271 -14.33 5.84 -0.06
CA GLN A 271 -13.87 6.17 1.29
C GLN A 271 -15.02 6.33 2.29
N TYR A 272 -16.12 6.98 1.89
CA TYR A 272 -17.29 7.15 2.74
C TYR A 272 -17.87 5.80 3.20
N TYR A 273 -18.09 4.85 2.30
CA TYR A 273 -18.67 3.54 2.64
C TYR A 273 -17.68 2.62 3.37
N ILE A 274 -16.38 2.82 3.19
CA ILE A 274 -15.36 2.15 4.01
C ILE A 274 -15.41 2.72 5.43
N TYR A 275 -15.52 4.04 5.58
CA TYR A 275 -15.59 4.73 6.87
C TYR A 275 -16.85 4.36 7.67
N THR A 276 -18.01 4.29 7.03
CA THR A 276 -19.28 3.89 7.68
C THR A 276 -19.38 2.38 7.93
N GLY A 277 -18.48 1.58 7.32
CA GLY A 277 -18.51 0.12 7.39
C GLY A 277 -19.58 -0.52 6.49
N ASP A 278 -20.19 0.26 5.59
CA ASP A 278 -21.18 -0.24 4.63
C ASP A 278 -20.53 -1.11 3.56
N TYR A 279 -19.34 -0.74 3.08
CA TYR A 279 -18.57 -1.58 2.18
C TYR A 279 -17.93 -2.75 2.95
N PRO A 280 -18.17 -4.02 2.56
CA PRO A 280 -17.81 -5.15 3.43
C PRO A 280 -16.38 -5.67 3.28
N LEU A 281 -15.67 -5.38 2.18
CA LEU A 281 -14.33 -5.93 1.89
C LEU A 281 -13.25 -4.89 2.21
N TYR A 282 -12.85 -4.80 3.47
CA TYR A 282 -11.80 -3.89 3.92
C TYR A 282 -10.85 -4.56 4.90
N ARG A 283 -9.60 -4.10 4.94
CA ARG A 283 -8.54 -4.58 5.82
C ARG A 283 -7.74 -3.41 6.40
N SER A 284 -7.20 -3.59 7.59
CA SER A 284 -6.30 -2.61 8.19
C SER A 284 -4.90 -2.72 7.58
N ILE A 285 -4.14 -1.63 7.60
CA ILE A 285 -2.71 -1.59 7.28
C ILE A 285 -1.98 -1.15 8.53
N TYR A 286 -0.99 -1.92 8.94
CA TYR A 286 -0.17 -1.68 10.12
C TYR A 286 1.28 -1.41 9.74
N ALA A 287 1.87 -0.38 10.34
CA ALA A 287 3.31 -0.26 10.46
C ALA A 287 3.73 -0.93 11.76
N ILE A 288 4.70 -1.85 11.69
CA ILE A 288 5.17 -2.62 12.85
C ILE A 288 6.68 -2.48 12.94
N SER A 289 7.15 -1.95 14.05
CA SER A 289 8.56 -1.62 14.26
C SER A 289 9.13 -2.23 15.52
N THR A 290 10.36 -2.71 15.41
CA THR A 290 11.24 -3.06 16.55
C THR A 290 12.49 -2.17 16.58
N ALA A 291 12.47 -1.07 15.82
CA ALA A 291 13.60 -0.16 15.70
C ALA A 291 13.89 0.55 17.00
N PRO A 292 15.18 0.72 17.38
CA PRO A 292 15.54 1.52 18.53
C PRO A 292 15.18 3.00 18.32
N GLY A 293 14.79 3.67 19.39
CA GLY A 293 14.54 5.10 19.37
C GLY A 293 15.77 5.86 18.85
N GLY A 294 15.56 6.87 18.03
CA GLY A 294 16.64 7.68 17.44
C GLY A 294 17.16 7.18 16.10
N SER A 295 16.78 5.99 15.63
CA SER A 295 17.19 5.44 14.34
C SER A 295 16.27 5.91 13.19
N LEU A 296 16.75 5.80 11.95
CA LEU A 296 15.99 6.16 10.76
C LEU A 296 14.71 5.32 10.58
N PRO A 297 14.71 3.97 10.78
CA PRO A 297 13.47 3.19 10.72
C PRO A 297 12.43 3.65 11.75
N HIS A 298 12.84 4.08 12.96
CA HIS A 298 11.93 4.65 13.94
C HIS A 298 11.40 6.03 13.50
N GLY A 299 12.22 6.83 12.86
CA GLY A 299 11.82 8.10 12.25
C GLY A 299 10.77 7.92 11.17
N PHE A 300 10.97 6.96 10.26
CA PHE A 300 9.99 6.64 9.22
C PHE A 300 8.71 6.03 9.79
N PHE A 301 8.80 5.15 10.78
CA PHE A 301 7.63 4.66 11.52
C PHE A 301 6.79 5.81 12.11
N THR A 302 7.45 6.79 12.72
CA THR A 302 6.79 7.98 13.27
C THR A 302 6.17 8.84 12.16
N PHE A 303 6.83 8.96 11.01
CA PHE A 303 6.30 9.67 9.84
C PHE A 303 5.02 9.02 9.31
N LEU A 304 4.99 7.68 9.16
CA LEU A 304 3.83 6.92 8.71
C LEU A 304 2.58 7.14 9.58
N THR A 305 2.76 7.48 10.84
CA THR A 305 1.67 7.79 11.78
C THR A 305 1.36 9.28 11.88
N GLY A 306 2.17 10.12 11.23
CA GLY A 306 2.11 11.58 11.28
C GLY A 306 1.09 12.18 10.31
N VAL A 307 0.83 13.48 10.48
CA VAL A 307 -0.21 14.21 9.71
C VAL A 307 0.07 14.21 8.21
N ILE A 308 1.33 14.33 7.79
CA ILE A 308 1.71 14.36 6.36
C ILE A 308 1.36 13.03 5.71
N SER A 309 1.81 11.92 6.28
CA SER A 309 1.49 10.57 5.81
C SER A 309 -0.04 10.35 5.74
N GLN A 310 -0.78 10.73 6.78
CA GLN A 310 -2.23 10.57 6.78
C GLN A 310 -2.94 11.36 5.67
N LYS A 311 -2.36 12.47 5.19
CA LYS A 311 -2.85 13.19 4.01
C LYS A 311 -2.49 12.48 2.71
N ILE A 312 -1.29 11.91 2.61
CA ILE A 312 -0.88 11.08 1.47
C ILE A 312 -1.87 9.91 1.34
N ILE A 313 -2.08 9.18 2.41
CA ILE A 313 -3.03 8.05 2.49
C ILE A 313 -4.43 8.48 2.04
N LEU A 314 -4.92 9.62 2.53
CA LEU A 314 -6.23 10.15 2.12
C LEU A 314 -6.32 10.40 0.60
N GLY A 315 -5.24 10.88 -0.01
CA GLY A 315 -5.13 11.12 -1.45
C GLY A 315 -5.16 9.85 -2.30
N THR A 316 -4.73 8.70 -1.75
CA THR A 316 -4.73 7.42 -2.48
C THR A 316 -6.10 6.74 -2.59
N GLY A 317 -7.13 7.30 -1.97
CA GLY A 317 -8.50 6.77 -2.05
C GLY A 317 -8.86 5.78 -0.94
N ILE A 318 -7.94 5.45 -0.04
CA ILE A 318 -8.19 4.64 1.15
C ILE A 318 -8.34 5.51 2.40
N LEU A 319 -8.74 4.91 3.54
CA LEU A 319 -8.93 5.67 4.76
C LEU A 319 -7.63 5.77 5.56
N PRO A 320 -7.19 6.98 5.94
CA PRO A 320 -6.16 7.14 6.95
C PRO A 320 -6.66 6.65 8.31
N ALA A 321 -5.76 6.14 9.15
CA ALA A 321 -6.11 5.73 10.51
C ALA A 321 -6.54 6.92 11.38
N ASN A 322 -5.95 8.09 11.13
CA ASN A 322 -6.30 9.36 11.75
C ASN A 322 -6.74 10.33 10.66
N ILE A 323 -8.00 10.72 10.65
CA ILE A 323 -8.51 11.67 9.64
C ILE A 323 -7.91 13.06 9.90
N PRO A 324 -7.12 13.61 8.97
CA PRO A 324 -6.58 14.96 9.12
C PRO A 324 -7.70 15.98 9.20
N LEU A 325 -7.58 16.96 10.11
CA LEU A 325 -8.55 18.07 10.19
C LEU A 325 -8.50 18.88 8.89
N ARG A 326 -9.66 19.10 8.29
CA ARG A 326 -9.81 20.01 7.15
C ARG A 326 -9.97 21.43 7.68
N ASN A 327 -9.06 22.32 7.32
CA ASN A 327 -9.31 23.75 7.44
C ASN A 327 -10.18 24.19 6.27
N VAL A 328 -11.45 24.44 6.51
CA VAL A 328 -12.35 25.06 5.52
C VAL A 328 -12.23 26.56 5.72
N GLU A 329 -11.54 27.26 4.84
CA GLU A 329 -11.64 28.72 4.75
C GLU A 329 -13.00 29.04 4.10
N LEU A 330 -13.93 29.57 4.89
CA LEU A 330 -15.16 30.15 4.36
C LEU A 330 -14.80 31.49 3.70
N THR A 331 -14.63 31.47 2.39
CA THR A 331 -14.66 32.73 1.61
C THR A 331 -16.06 33.33 1.72
N GLN A 332 -16.14 34.52 2.36
CA GLN A 332 -17.34 35.33 2.39
C GLN A 332 -17.60 35.99 1.04
#